data_20a41074265d2c35a698610252efbbf2
#
_entry.id   20a41074265d2c35a698610252efbbf2
#
_cell.length_a   1.000
_cell.length_b   1.000
_cell.length_c   1.000
_cell.angle_alpha   90.00
_cell.angle_beta   90.00
_cell.angle_gamma   90.00
#
_symmetry.space_group_name_H-M   'P 1'
#
loop_
_entity.id
_entity.type
_entity.pdbx_description
1 polymer ?
#
loop_
_entity_poly.entity_id
_entity_poly.type
_entity_poly.pdbx_seq_one_letter_code
_entity_poly.pdbx_strand_id
1 'polypeptide(L)'
;MMTTPELSCDVLIIGSGAAGLSLALRLAEKHKVIVLSKGPVSEGSTFYAQGGIAAVFDETDSIASHVEDTLIAGAGICDHHAVEFVASNARTCVQWLIDQGVLFDTHVQPNGKESYHLTREGGHSHRRILHAADATGKEVETTLVSRAQNHPNIQVLERSNAVDLIISDKMGLPGPRRVVGAWIWNRNKEWVETCHAKSVVLATGGASKVYQYTTNPDISSGDGIAMAWRAGCRVANLEFNQFHPTALYHPQARNFLLTEALRGEGAYLKRPDGSRFMPDVDERGELAPRDIVARAIDHEMKRLGADCMFLDISHKPDDFVRQHFPMIYAKLLDLGMDLTKQPIPVVPAAHYTCGGVVVDDYGRTDVDGLYAIGEVSYTGLHGANRMASNSLLECLVYGWSAAMDIDRRMPSVHSVDALPAWDESRVENADERVVIQHNWHELRLLMWDYVGIVRTTKRLERALRRITMLQQEIDEYYANFRVSNNLLELRNLVQVAELIVRCAMMRKESRGLHFTLDYPQQLAESGPSILSPLTPHINR
;
A
#
# COMPACT_ATOMS: atom_id res chain seq x y z
N MET A 1 16.58 22.07 -31.36
CA MET A 1 15.76 21.15 -30.57
C MET A 1 16.69 20.45 -29.59
N MET A 2 16.57 20.68 -28.31
CA MET A 2 17.30 19.88 -27.34
C MET A 2 16.69 18.47 -27.37
N THR A 3 17.47 17.48 -27.76
CA THR A 3 17.04 16.07 -27.66
C THR A 3 16.84 15.75 -26.19
N THR A 4 15.61 15.43 -25.81
CA THR A 4 15.30 14.93 -24.46
C THR A 4 16.15 13.69 -24.23
N PRO A 5 16.89 13.56 -23.11
CA PRO A 5 17.72 12.39 -22.87
C PRO A 5 16.83 11.15 -22.77
N GLU A 6 17.17 10.15 -23.57
CA GLU A 6 16.50 8.85 -23.55
C GLU A 6 17.16 7.95 -22.50
N LEU A 7 16.36 7.38 -21.62
CA LEU A 7 16.78 6.33 -20.70
C LEU A 7 16.50 4.96 -21.34
N SER A 8 17.36 3.99 -21.09
CA SER A 8 17.15 2.62 -21.59
C SER A 8 17.60 1.59 -20.57
N CYS A 9 16.76 0.59 -20.34
CA CYS A 9 17.05 -0.54 -19.47
C CYS A 9 16.35 -1.82 -19.97
N ASP A 10 16.72 -2.96 -19.40
CA ASP A 10 15.96 -4.19 -19.61
C ASP A 10 14.66 -4.17 -18.80
N VAL A 11 14.73 -3.74 -17.53
CA VAL A 11 13.57 -3.68 -16.63
C VAL A 11 13.49 -2.32 -15.95
N LEU A 12 12.33 -1.66 -16.11
CA LEU A 12 11.97 -0.46 -15.37
C LEU A 12 11.07 -0.84 -14.20
N ILE A 13 11.48 -0.53 -12.98
CA ILE A 13 10.71 -0.75 -11.75
C ILE A 13 10.23 0.58 -11.23
N ILE A 14 8.93 0.76 -11.10
CA ILE A 14 8.30 1.98 -10.59
C ILE A 14 7.92 1.74 -9.12
N GLY A 15 8.74 2.23 -8.21
CA GLY A 15 8.62 2.08 -6.76
C GLY A 15 9.85 1.42 -6.13
N SER A 16 10.35 2.01 -5.05
CA SER A 16 11.58 1.65 -4.35
C SER A 16 11.35 0.99 -2.98
N GLY A 17 10.14 0.51 -2.68
CA GLY A 17 9.86 -0.27 -1.46
C GLY A 17 10.35 -1.72 -1.56
N ALA A 18 10.06 -2.53 -0.52
CA ALA A 18 10.53 -3.93 -0.42
C ALA A 18 10.26 -4.77 -1.67
N ALA A 19 9.08 -4.63 -2.32
CA ALA A 19 8.75 -5.35 -3.54
C ALA A 19 9.69 -4.98 -4.70
N GLY A 20 9.84 -3.67 -4.97
CA GLY A 20 10.67 -3.18 -6.07
C GLY A 20 12.14 -3.48 -5.88
N LEU A 21 12.68 -3.25 -4.68
CA LEU A 21 14.10 -3.49 -4.39
C LEU A 21 14.45 -4.97 -4.37
N SER A 22 13.58 -5.84 -3.82
CA SER A 22 13.82 -7.29 -3.86
C SER A 22 13.83 -7.83 -5.28
N LEU A 23 12.93 -7.35 -6.14
CA LEU A 23 12.92 -7.68 -7.56
C LEU A 23 14.18 -7.16 -8.27
N ALA A 24 14.55 -5.89 -8.05
CA ALA A 24 15.71 -5.26 -8.67
C ALA A 24 16.99 -6.07 -8.40
N LEU A 25 17.25 -6.40 -7.14
CA LEU A 25 18.43 -7.15 -6.72
C LEU A 25 18.48 -8.56 -7.33
N ARG A 26 17.34 -9.22 -7.49
CA ARG A 26 17.26 -10.56 -8.11
C ARG A 26 17.52 -10.53 -9.61
N LEU A 27 17.11 -9.46 -10.30
CA LEU A 27 17.28 -9.31 -11.75
C LEU A 27 18.66 -8.75 -12.13
N ALA A 28 19.26 -7.95 -11.27
CA ALA A 28 20.48 -7.20 -11.58
C ALA A 28 21.71 -8.06 -11.86
N GLU A 29 21.72 -9.32 -11.44
CA GLU A 29 22.79 -10.27 -11.80
C GLU A 29 22.95 -10.43 -13.32
N LYS A 30 21.86 -10.26 -14.09
CA LYS A 30 21.83 -10.52 -15.54
C LYS A 30 21.31 -9.36 -16.38
N HIS A 31 20.59 -8.41 -15.79
CA HIS A 31 19.84 -7.39 -16.49
C HIS A 31 20.16 -5.99 -16.00
N LYS A 32 20.04 -5.00 -16.88
CA LYS A 32 20.09 -3.58 -16.51
C LYS A 32 18.74 -3.15 -15.97
N VAL A 33 18.72 -2.66 -14.74
CA VAL A 33 17.51 -2.28 -14.02
C VAL A 33 17.55 -0.79 -13.69
N ILE A 34 16.44 -0.10 -13.95
CA ILE A 34 16.19 1.24 -13.43
C ILE A 34 15.08 1.14 -12.39
N VAL A 35 15.33 1.69 -11.20
CA VAL A 35 14.35 1.82 -10.13
C VAL A 35 13.97 3.28 -9.95
N LEU A 36 12.68 3.60 -10.08
CA LEU A 36 12.16 4.94 -9.83
C LEU A 36 11.69 5.06 -8.38
N SER A 37 12.13 6.13 -7.73
CA SER A 37 11.56 6.58 -6.45
C SER A 37 10.98 7.97 -6.59
N LYS A 38 9.73 8.14 -6.22
CA LYS A 38 9.01 9.42 -6.27
C LYS A 38 9.55 10.44 -5.25
N GLY A 39 10.05 9.95 -4.11
CA GLY A 39 10.75 10.70 -3.07
C GLY A 39 12.22 10.30 -2.98
N PRO A 40 12.85 10.49 -1.81
CA PRO A 40 14.08 9.78 -1.43
C PRO A 40 13.86 8.27 -1.49
N VAL A 41 14.89 7.49 -1.83
CA VAL A 41 14.76 6.04 -2.05
C VAL A 41 14.25 5.29 -0.82
N SER A 42 14.57 5.76 0.38
CA SER A 42 14.12 5.21 1.65
C SER A 42 12.73 5.70 2.10
N GLU A 43 12.09 6.60 1.35
CA GLU A 43 10.77 7.10 1.69
C GLU A 43 9.71 6.18 1.13
N GLY A 44 9.10 5.36 1.97
CA GLY A 44 8.07 4.40 1.56
C GLY A 44 7.39 3.72 2.74
N SER A 45 6.25 3.08 2.50
CA SER A 45 5.51 2.36 3.56
C SER A 45 6.34 1.25 4.20
N THR A 46 7.29 0.67 3.46
CA THR A 46 8.22 -0.35 3.99
C THR A 46 9.03 0.20 5.15
N PHE A 47 9.64 1.37 4.99
CA PHE A 47 10.49 1.98 6.03
C PHE A 47 9.76 2.18 7.36
N TYR A 48 8.47 2.49 7.31
CA TYR A 48 7.63 2.75 8.48
C TYR A 48 6.91 1.51 9.00
N ALA A 49 7.10 0.34 8.40
CA ALA A 49 6.48 -0.90 8.86
C ALA A 49 7.10 -1.34 10.20
N GLN A 50 6.28 -1.29 11.26
CA GLN A 50 6.68 -1.65 12.63
C GLN A 50 6.58 -3.16 12.90
N GLY A 51 5.65 -3.84 12.20
CA GLY A 51 5.46 -5.29 12.31
C GLY A 51 6.60 -6.08 11.70
N GLY A 52 6.41 -7.41 11.64
CA GLY A 52 7.42 -8.31 11.10
C GLY A 52 7.03 -8.93 9.75
N ILE A 53 7.63 -10.08 9.46
CA ILE A 53 7.37 -10.89 8.28
C ILE A 53 6.90 -12.27 8.75
N ALA A 54 5.71 -12.70 8.30
CA ALA A 54 5.17 -13.99 8.65
C ALA A 54 5.85 -15.11 7.85
N ALA A 55 6.47 -16.07 8.52
CA ALA A 55 7.03 -17.26 7.89
C ALA A 55 7.19 -18.40 8.92
N VAL A 56 6.95 -19.63 8.48
CA VAL A 56 7.08 -20.82 9.33
C VAL A 56 8.55 -21.19 9.49
N PHE A 57 9.11 -20.91 10.67
CA PHE A 57 10.48 -21.27 11.05
C PHE A 57 10.52 -22.25 12.24
N ASP A 58 9.47 -22.26 13.07
CA ASP A 58 9.36 -23.14 14.25
C ASP A 58 8.75 -24.49 13.87
N GLU A 59 9.23 -25.58 14.47
CA GLU A 59 8.76 -26.95 14.23
C GLU A 59 7.35 -27.21 14.79
N THR A 60 6.86 -26.36 15.70
CA THR A 60 5.51 -26.44 16.27
C THR A 60 4.46 -25.77 15.39
N ASP A 61 4.86 -25.05 14.35
CA ASP A 61 4.01 -24.38 13.37
C ASP A 61 4.01 -25.12 12.02
N SER A 62 3.05 -24.82 11.15
CA SER A 62 2.94 -25.43 9.84
C SER A 62 2.46 -24.43 8.77
N ILE A 63 2.81 -24.70 7.51
CA ILE A 63 2.30 -23.95 6.35
C ILE A 63 0.76 -24.01 6.33
N ALA A 64 0.17 -25.19 6.60
CA ALA A 64 -1.28 -25.34 6.64
C ALA A 64 -1.94 -24.44 7.67
N SER A 65 -1.34 -24.29 8.87
CA SER A 65 -1.82 -23.37 9.89
C SER A 65 -1.71 -21.90 9.44
N HIS A 66 -0.64 -21.51 8.75
CA HIS A 66 -0.48 -20.16 8.21
C HIS A 66 -1.52 -19.88 7.10
N VAL A 67 -1.80 -20.87 6.25
CA VAL A 67 -2.84 -20.79 5.22
C VAL A 67 -4.21 -20.59 5.86
N GLU A 68 -4.58 -21.41 6.84
CA GLU A 68 -5.87 -21.33 7.52
C GLU A 68 -6.08 -19.98 8.21
N ASP A 69 -5.09 -19.51 8.98
CA ASP A 69 -5.15 -18.18 9.62
C ASP A 69 -5.38 -17.05 8.58
N THR A 70 -4.71 -17.14 7.43
CA THR A 70 -4.85 -16.16 6.35
C THR A 70 -6.25 -16.20 5.73
N LEU A 71 -6.79 -17.38 5.46
CA LEU A 71 -8.13 -17.56 4.90
C LEU A 71 -9.21 -17.04 5.86
N ILE A 72 -9.08 -17.29 7.15
CA ILE A 72 -9.97 -16.78 8.20
C ILE A 72 -9.92 -15.25 8.23
N ALA A 73 -8.73 -14.67 8.24
CA ALA A 73 -8.56 -13.22 8.25
C ALA A 73 -9.18 -12.55 7.01
N GLY A 74 -9.06 -13.17 5.84
CA GLY A 74 -9.60 -12.68 4.57
C GLY A 74 -11.10 -12.83 4.39
N ALA A 75 -11.81 -13.33 5.42
CA ALA A 75 -13.28 -13.41 5.50
C ALA A 75 -13.94 -14.14 4.31
N GLY A 76 -13.31 -15.22 3.84
CA GLY A 76 -13.90 -16.18 2.90
C GLY A 76 -13.84 -15.80 1.42
N ILE A 77 -13.08 -14.77 1.05
CA ILE A 77 -12.88 -14.39 -0.37
C ILE A 77 -11.41 -14.28 -0.77
N CYS A 78 -10.50 -14.87 0.00
CA CYS A 78 -9.14 -15.12 -0.47
C CYS A 78 -9.15 -16.11 -1.65
N ASP A 79 -8.16 -15.97 -2.52
CA ASP A 79 -7.81 -17.05 -3.44
C ASP A 79 -6.94 -18.06 -2.69
N HIS A 80 -7.46 -19.29 -2.53
CA HIS A 80 -6.78 -20.34 -1.78
C HIS A 80 -5.41 -20.69 -2.35
N HIS A 81 -5.31 -20.72 -3.69
CA HIS A 81 -4.05 -20.98 -4.39
C HIS A 81 -3.00 -19.89 -4.10
N ALA A 82 -3.40 -18.62 -4.16
CA ALA A 82 -2.51 -17.49 -3.84
C ALA A 82 -2.03 -17.55 -2.38
N VAL A 83 -2.91 -17.91 -1.46
CA VAL A 83 -2.55 -18.06 -0.03
C VAL A 83 -1.53 -19.20 0.16
N GLU A 84 -1.78 -20.37 -0.42
CA GLU A 84 -0.83 -21.51 -0.40
C GLU A 84 0.49 -21.14 -1.06
N PHE A 85 0.44 -20.48 -2.21
CA PHE A 85 1.64 -20.04 -2.95
C PHE A 85 2.52 -19.14 -2.09
N VAL A 86 1.95 -18.14 -1.43
CA VAL A 86 2.69 -17.20 -0.58
C VAL A 86 3.23 -17.90 0.68
N ALA A 87 2.40 -18.67 1.38
CA ALA A 87 2.80 -19.33 2.63
C ALA A 87 3.90 -20.39 2.39
N SER A 88 3.80 -21.15 1.29
CA SER A 88 4.77 -22.20 0.94
C SER A 88 6.14 -21.66 0.55
N ASN A 89 6.20 -20.46 -0.05
CA ASN A 89 7.45 -19.84 -0.47
C ASN A 89 8.03 -18.87 0.58
N ALA A 90 7.33 -18.67 1.70
CA ALA A 90 7.68 -17.70 2.74
C ALA A 90 9.11 -17.91 3.26
N ARG A 91 9.44 -19.11 3.69
CA ARG A 91 10.75 -19.43 4.28
C ARG A 91 11.89 -19.15 3.31
N THR A 92 11.75 -19.56 2.04
CA THR A 92 12.77 -19.33 1.00
C THR A 92 13.01 -17.85 0.75
N CYS A 93 11.93 -17.05 0.70
CA CYS A 93 12.03 -15.63 0.44
C CYS A 93 12.60 -14.85 1.64
N VAL A 94 12.25 -15.24 2.87
CA VAL A 94 12.83 -14.66 4.09
C VAL A 94 14.30 -15.06 4.24
N GLN A 95 14.67 -16.32 3.93
CA GLN A 95 16.07 -16.73 3.93
C GLN A 95 16.90 -15.87 2.96
N TRP A 96 16.36 -15.57 1.77
CA TRP A 96 17.04 -14.67 0.84
C TRP A 96 17.28 -13.27 1.45
N LEU A 97 16.34 -12.71 2.23
CA LEU A 97 16.57 -11.44 2.93
C LEU A 97 17.73 -11.53 3.93
N ILE A 98 17.79 -12.62 4.68
CA ILE A 98 18.87 -12.89 5.63
C ILE A 98 20.21 -12.97 4.89
N ASP A 99 20.23 -13.64 3.73
CA ASP A 99 21.42 -13.76 2.88
C ASP A 99 21.82 -12.38 2.28
N GLN A 100 20.88 -11.46 2.12
CA GLN A 100 21.18 -10.05 1.76
C GLN A 100 21.75 -9.26 2.93
N GLY A 101 21.70 -9.76 4.15
CA GLY A 101 22.25 -9.12 5.34
C GLY A 101 21.21 -8.45 6.25
N VAL A 102 19.92 -8.70 6.06
CA VAL A 102 18.87 -8.26 7.00
C VAL A 102 19.02 -9.01 8.31
N LEU A 103 19.07 -8.27 9.41
CA LEU A 103 19.26 -8.82 10.76
C LEU A 103 17.90 -8.89 11.46
N PHE A 104 17.49 -10.11 11.81
CA PHE A 104 16.33 -10.35 12.66
C PHE A 104 16.75 -10.68 14.08
N ASP A 105 15.91 -10.37 15.06
CA ASP A 105 16.16 -10.65 16.46
C ASP A 105 16.30 -12.16 16.71
N THR A 106 17.29 -12.52 17.50
CA THR A 106 17.57 -13.89 17.91
C THR A 106 17.51 -14.05 19.43
N HIS A 107 17.37 -15.27 19.89
CA HIS A 107 17.49 -15.63 21.29
C HIS A 107 18.23 -16.97 21.44
N VAL A 108 18.89 -17.14 22.58
CA VAL A 108 19.57 -18.39 22.92
C VAL A 108 18.58 -19.32 23.60
N GLN A 109 18.35 -20.48 23.01
CA GLN A 109 17.50 -21.54 23.58
C GLN A 109 18.17 -22.18 24.82
N PRO A 110 17.41 -22.88 25.69
CA PRO A 110 17.97 -23.59 26.85
C PRO A 110 19.06 -24.59 26.52
N ASN A 111 19.10 -25.12 25.30
CA ASN A 111 20.13 -26.04 24.79
C ASN A 111 21.39 -25.30 24.28
N GLY A 112 21.47 -23.98 24.41
CA GLY A 112 22.58 -23.13 23.95
C GLY A 112 22.58 -22.82 22.45
N LYS A 113 21.56 -23.27 21.68
CA LYS A 113 21.43 -22.99 20.25
C LYS A 113 20.77 -21.63 20.05
N GLU A 114 21.33 -20.81 19.17
CA GLU A 114 20.71 -19.57 18.72
C GLU A 114 19.56 -19.88 17.75
N SER A 115 18.44 -19.20 17.92
CA SER A 115 17.27 -19.28 17.04
C SER A 115 16.62 -17.89 16.92
N TYR A 116 15.82 -17.69 15.86
CA TYR A 116 15.08 -16.43 15.69
C TYR A 116 14.06 -16.25 16.82
N HIS A 117 13.97 -15.01 17.32
CA HIS A 117 12.91 -14.63 18.24
C HIS A 117 11.65 -14.36 17.42
N LEU A 118 10.65 -15.25 17.58
CA LEU A 118 9.40 -15.15 16.86
C LEU A 118 8.31 -14.53 17.74
N THR A 119 7.58 -13.56 17.21
CA THR A 119 6.41 -12.97 17.86
C THR A 119 5.11 -13.48 17.23
N ARG A 120 3.98 -13.17 17.88
CA ARG A 120 2.63 -13.46 17.39
C ARG A 120 1.84 -12.15 17.31
N GLU A 121 1.26 -11.89 16.15
CA GLU A 121 0.37 -10.76 15.92
C GLU A 121 -1.10 -11.22 15.79
N GLY A 122 -2.02 -10.26 15.77
CA GLY A 122 -3.45 -10.54 15.65
C GLY A 122 -3.79 -11.34 14.38
N GLY A 123 -4.62 -12.37 14.54
CA GLY A 123 -5.00 -13.30 13.47
C GLY A 123 -4.10 -14.53 13.34
N HIS A 124 -2.88 -14.52 13.88
CA HIS A 124 -1.99 -15.68 13.83
C HIS A 124 -2.24 -16.64 15.01
N SER A 125 -2.37 -17.94 14.73
CA SER A 125 -2.51 -18.99 15.75
C SER A 125 -1.17 -19.34 16.41
N HIS A 126 -0.04 -19.15 15.70
CA HIS A 126 1.32 -19.48 16.15
C HIS A 126 2.25 -18.27 16.15
N ARG A 127 3.39 -18.40 16.85
CA ARG A 127 4.50 -17.46 16.78
C ARG A 127 5.28 -17.71 15.51
N ARG A 128 5.08 -16.88 14.48
CA ARG A 128 5.75 -17.04 13.17
C ARG A 128 6.28 -15.72 12.61
N ILE A 129 6.24 -14.66 13.37
CA ILE A 129 6.61 -13.33 12.89
C ILE A 129 8.07 -13.07 13.22
N LEU A 130 8.91 -13.01 12.16
CA LEU A 130 10.29 -12.53 12.28
C LEU A 130 10.27 -11.01 12.36
N HIS A 131 11.07 -10.44 13.24
CA HIS A 131 11.10 -9.00 13.47
C HIS A 131 12.51 -8.51 13.83
N ALA A 132 12.73 -7.21 13.69
CA ALA A 132 13.91 -6.48 14.15
C ALA A 132 13.43 -5.38 15.08
N ALA A 133 13.41 -5.64 16.38
CA ALA A 133 12.81 -4.80 17.42
C ALA A 133 11.37 -4.35 17.02
N ASP A 134 11.10 -3.04 17.04
CA ASP A 134 9.85 -2.39 16.59
C ASP A 134 10.01 -1.65 15.25
N ALA A 135 11.02 -2.02 14.44
CA ALA A 135 11.40 -1.31 13.22
C ALA A 135 11.84 -2.25 12.09
N THR A 136 11.17 -3.40 11.93
CA THR A 136 11.51 -4.43 10.93
C THR A 136 11.58 -3.85 9.52
N GLY A 137 10.62 -3.02 9.14
CA GLY A 137 10.61 -2.41 7.82
C GLY A 137 11.80 -1.51 7.56
N LYS A 138 12.27 -0.77 8.57
CA LYS A 138 13.49 0.07 8.47
C LYS A 138 14.72 -0.79 8.22
N GLU A 139 14.87 -1.91 8.92
CA GLU A 139 15.99 -2.82 8.75
C GLU A 139 16.01 -3.41 7.33
N VAL A 140 14.86 -3.92 6.88
CA VAL A 140 14.69 -4.44 5.51
C VAL A 140 15.02 -3.37 4.46
N GLU A 141 14.39 -2.20 4.56
CA GLU A 141 14.54 -1.12 3.58
C GLU A 141 15.99 -0.61 3.52
N THR A 142 16.62 -0.34 4.67
CA THR A 142 17.99 0.17 4.73
C THR A 142 18.97 -0.82 4.09
N THR A 143 18.81 -2.11 4.37
CA THR A 143 19.66 -3.17 3.80
C THR A 143 19.48 -3.27 2.29
N LEU A 144 18.23 -3.35 1.80
CA LEU A 144 17.96 -3.48 0.37
C LEU A 144 18.38 -2.24 -0.42
N VAL A 145 18.15 -1.03 0.12
CA VAL A 145 18.61 0.24 -0.49
C VAL A 145 20.12 0.26 -0.62
N SER A 146 20.84 -0.08 0.46
CA SER A 146 22.32 -0.12 0.43
C SER A 146 22.83 -1.09 -0.64
N ARG A 147 22.23 -2.28 -0.75
CA ARG A 147 22.59 -3.26 -1.77
C ARG A 147 22.31 -2.76 -3.19
N ALA A 148 21.12 -2.18 -3.41
CA ALA A 148 20.70 -1.70 -4.72
C ALA A 148 21.57 -0.51 -5.20
N GLN A 149 21.86 0.45 -4.33
CA GLN A 149 22.69 1.61 -4.67
C GLN A 149 24.15 1.25 -5.00
N ASN A 150 24.66 0.15 -4.44
CA ASN A 150 26.03 -0.32 -4.70
C ASN A 150 26.11 -1.35 -5.84
N HIS A 151 24.99 -1.73 -6.47
CA HIS A 151 24.98 -2.71 -7.54
C HIS A 151 25.23 -2.08 -8.91
N PRO A 152 26.22 -2.55 -9.71
CA PRO A 152 26.62 -1.90 -10.98
C PRO A 152 25.51 -1.91 -12.06
N ASN A 153 24.58 -2.85 -12.01
CA ASN A 153 23.49 -2.98 -12.97
C ASN A 153 22.18 -2.35 -12.51
N ILE A 154 22.14 -1.69 -11.34
CA ILE A 154 20.97 -0.98 -10.84
C ILE A 154 21.22 0.53 -10.85
N GLN A 155 20.37 1.26 -11.54
CA GLN A 155 20.30 2.71 -11.46
C GLN A 155 19.07 3.14 -10.68
N VAL A 156 19.26 3.81 -9.54
CA VAL A 156 18.15 4.37 -8.76
C VAL A 156 17.97 5.84 -9.14
N LEU A 157 16.76 6.18 -9.58
CA LEU A 157 16.37 7.55 -9.93
C LEU A 157 15.40 8.08 -8.86
N GLU A 158 15.93 8.84 -7.92
CA GLU A 158 15.14 9.51 -6.89
C GLU A 158 14.41 10.74 -7.43
N ARG A 159 13.34 11.15 -6.76
CA ARG A 159 12.51 12.30 -7.12
C ARG A 159 12.04 12.25 -8.57
N SER A 160 11.75 11.04 -9.03
CA SER A 160 11.32 10.74 -10.38
C SER A 160 9.97 10.03 -10.35
N ASN A 161 8.97 10.65 -10.97
CA ASN A 161 7.59 10.15 -10.97
C ASN A 161 7.21 9.66 -12.37
N ALA A 162 6.66 8.45 -12.49
CA ALA A 162 6.11 7.99 -13.75
C ALA A 162 4.86 8.82 -14.10
N VAL A 163 4.86 9.42 -15.30
CA VAL A 163 3.72 10.17 -15.82
C VAL A 163 2.64 9.22 -16.33
N ASP A 164 3.07 8.31 -17.23
CA ASP A 164 2.23 7.25 -17.75
C ASP A 164 3.06 6.15 -18.45
N LEU A 165 2.44 5.00 -18.71
CA LEU A 165 3.03 3.89 -19.43
C LEU A 165 2.96 4.13 -20.95
N ILE A 166 4.00 3.71 -21.66
CA ILE A 166 4.04 3.74 -23.13
C ILE A 166 3.58 2.38 -23.64
N ILE A 167 2.45 2.38 -24.38
CA ILE A 167 1.82 1.17 -24.89
C ILE A 167 1.96 1.17 -26.42
N SER A 168 2.48 0.07 -26.98
CA SER A 168 2.87 -0.03 -28.39
C SER A 168 1.74 0.32 -29.37
N ASP A 169 0.53 -0.22 -29.17
CA ASP A 169 -0.61 0.03 -30.05
C ASP A 169 -1.12 1.48 -30.01
N LYS A 170 -1.09 2.12 -28.83
CA LYS A 170 -1.47 3.54 -28.67
C LYS A 170 -0.49 4.48 -29.38
N MET A 171 0.75 4.02 -29.58
CA MET A 171 1.81 4.79 -30.26
C MET A 171 1.92 4.42 -31.74
N GLY A 172 1.07 3.54 -32.25
CA GLY A 172 1.13 3.07 -33.63
C GLY A 172 2.38 2.24 -33.95
N LEU A 173 3.02 1.67 -32.92
CA LEU A 173 4.20 0.82 -33.08
C LEU A 173 3.79 -0.56 -33.62
N PRO A 174 4.59 -1.19 -34.49
CA PRO A 174 4.27 -2.51 -35.02
C PRO A 174 4.40 -3.60 -33.96
N GLY A 175 3.62 -4.66 -34.10
CA GLY A 175 3.65 -5.83 -33.23
C GLY A 175 2.48 -5.93 -32.27
N PRO A 176 2.51 -6.88 -31.31
CA PRO A 176 1.44 -7.08 -30.36
C PRO A 176 1.36 -5.91 -29.35
N ARG A 177 0.16 -5.70 -28.80
CA ARG A 177 -0.06 -4.73 -27.74
C ARG A 177 0.76 -5.10 -26.51
N ARG A 178 1.65 -4.20 -26.07
CA ARG A 178 2.49 -4.38 -24.90
C ARG A 178 2.97 -3.05 -24.33
N VAL A 179 3.40 -3.06 -23.08
CA VAL A 179 4.15 -1.94 -22.51
C VAL A 179 5.59 -2.00 -22.98
N VAL A 180 6.13 -0.88 -23.45
CA VAL A 180 7.48 -0.75 -24.02
C VAL A 180 8.34 0.30 -23.30
N GLY A 181 7.82 0.90 -22.26
CA GLY A 181 8.49 1.91 -21.43
C GLY A 181 7.53 2.79 -20.66
N ALA A 182 8.02 3.92 -20.21
CA ALA A 182 7.23 4.93 -19.51
C ALA A 182 7.80 6.34 -19.75
N TRP A 183 6.95 7.36 -19.63
CA TRP A 183 7.37 8.74 -19.48
C TRP A 183 7.60 9.04 -18.00
N ILE A 184 8.71 9.72 -17.68
CA ILE A 184 9.19 9.95 -16.33
C ILE A 184 9.37 11.45 -16.09
N TRP A 185 8.59 12.01 -15.17
CA TRP A 185 8.80 13.37 -14.69
C TRP A 185 9.98 13.41 -13.71
N ASN A 186 11.07 14.07 -14.12
CA ASN A 186 12.24 14.28 -13.28
C ASN A 186 12.09 15.61 -12.52
N ARG A 187 11.84 15.55 -11.21
CA ARG A 187 11.57 16.73 -10.39
C ARG A 187 12.76 17.67 -10.23
N ASN A 188 13.99 17.14 -10.37
CA ASN A 188 15.21 17.95 -10.24
C ASN A 188 15.51 18.72 -11.52
N LYS A 189 15.11 18.18 -12.66
CA LYS A 189 15.35 18.75 -14.00
C LYS A 189 14.13 19.52 -14.54
N GLU A 190 12.95 19.29 -13.91
CA GLU A 190 11.67 19.85 -14.33
C GLU A 190 11.30 19.58 -15.79
N TRP A 191 11.59 18.38 -16.27
CA TRP A 191 11.17 17.90 -17.58
C TRP A 191 10.77 16.42 -17.56
N VAL A 192 10.12 15.96 -18.64
CA VAL A 192 9.76 14.57 -18.83
C VAL A 192 10.81 13.85 -19.68
N GLU A 193 11.33 12.74 -19.18
CA GLU A 193 12.26 11.84 -19.86
C GLU A 193 11.50 10.62 -20.39
N THR A 194 11.87 10.12 -21.58
CA THR A 194 11.36 8.87 -22.12
C THR A 194 12.26 7.73 -21.69
N CYS A 195 11.71 6.68 -21.09
CA CYS A 195 12.44 5.49 -20.70
C CYS A 195 12.01 4.28 -21.53
N HIS A 196 12.92 3.70 -22.29
CA HIS A 196 12.73 2.43 -22.97
C HIS A 196 12.95 1.27 -22.01
N ALA A 197 12.01 0.33 -21.95
CA ALA A 197 12.15 -0.87 -21.15
C ALA A 197 11.51 -2.08 -21.83
N LYS A 198 12.17 -3.24 -21.76
CA LYS A 198 11.61 -4.50 -22.26
C LYS A 198 10.47 -5.02 -21.36
N SER A 199 10.55 -4.73 -20.08
CA SER A 199 9.50 -5.00 -19.08
C SER A 199 9.38 -3.83 -18.12
N VAL A 200 8.14 -3.52 -17.70
CA VAL A 200 7.85 -2.50 -16.69
C VAL A 200 7.14 -3.16 -15.51
N VAL A 201 7.58 -2.85 -14.30
CA VAL A 201 7.03 -3.42 -13.07
C VAL A 201 6.50 -2.30 -12.18
N LEU A 202 5.23 -2.37 -11.84
CA LEU A 202 4.60 -1.50 -10.86
C LEU A 202 4.84 -2.08 -9.45
N ALA A 203 5.53 -1.33 -8.61
CA ALA A 203 5.79 -1.63 -7.19
C ALA A 203 5.51 -0.40 -6.32
N THR A 204 4.46 0.34 -6.68
CA THR A 204 4.18 1.70 -6.20
C THR A 204 3.48 1.76 -4.84
N GLY A 205 3.22 0.62 -4.22
CA GLY A 205 2.41 0.56 -2.99
C GLY A 205 0.93 0.85 -3.23
N GLY A 206 0.21 1.11 -2.15
CA GLY A 206 -1.24 1.31 -2.17
C GLY A 206 -1.68 2.75 -2.42
N ALA A 207 -2.92 3.05 -2.03
CA ALA A 207 -3.60 4.30 -2.31
C ALA A 207 -4.17 4.99 -1.06
N SER A 208 -3.65 4.70 0.12
CA SER A 208 -4.23 5.19 1.39
C SER A 208 -4.26 6.72 1.51
N LYS A 209 -3.47 7.45 0.70
CA LYS A 209 -3.49 8.92 0.63
C LYS A 209 -4.82 9.48 0.13
N VAL A 210 -5.66 8.67 -0.48
CA VAL A 210 -7.01 9.07 -0.92
C VAL A 210 -7.90 9.49 0.26
N TYR A 211 -7.58 9.06 1.48
CA TYR A 211 -8.30 9.44 2.70
C TYR A 211 -7.62 10.60 3.44
N GLN A 212 -8.39 11.35 4.22
CA GLN A 212 -7.87 12.48 4.99
C GLN A 212 -6.82 12.05 6.01
N TYR A 213 -7.09 10.97 6.73
CA TYR A 213 -6.16 10.40 7.71
C TYR A 213 -5.58 9.09 7.19
N THR A 214 -4.26 9.01 7.18
CA THR A 214 -3.52 7.82 6.75
C THR A 214 -2.24 7.67 7.55
N THR A 215 -1.81 6.43 7.79
CA THR A 215 -0.50 6.11 8.37
C THR A 215 0.59 6.00 7.32
N ASN A 216 0.23 6.03 6.04
CA ASN A 216 1.17 5.90 4.94
C ASN A 216 1.85 7.25 4.62
N PRO A 217 3.08 7.23 4.09
CA PRO A 217 3.76 8.43 3.64
C PRO A 217 3.00 9.12 2.50
N ASP A 218 3.33 10.37 2.26
CA ASP A 218 2.64 11.23 1.28
C ASP A 218 2.72 10.71 -0.17
N ILE A 219 3.65 9.80 -0.44
CA ILE A 219 3.85 9.20 -1.77
C ILE A 219 2.85 8.09 -2.13
N SER A 220 2.03 7.60 -1.18
CA SER A 220 1.09 6.47 -1.40
C SER A 220 -0.22 6.93 -2.07
N SER A 221 -0.13 7.45 -3.29
CA SER A 221 -1.22 8.08 -4.04
C SER A 221 -1.87 7.19 -5.11
N GLY A 222 -1.59 5.87 -5.12
CA GLY A 222 -2.23 4.91 -6.03
C GLY A 222 -1.76 4.99 -7.48
N ASP A 223 -0.59 5.54 -7.72
CA ASP A 223 -0.07 5.82 -9.07
C ASP A 223 -0.08 4.59 -9.98
N GLY A 224 0.40 3.44 -9.49
CA GLY A 224 0.45 2.20 -10.27
C GLY A 224 -0.94 1.67 -10.61
N ILE A 225 -1.90 1.75 -9.68
CA ILE A 225 -3.29 1.33 -9.93
C ILE A 225 -3.90 2.20 -11.05
N ALA A 226 -3.72 3.52 -10.97
CA ALA A 226 -4.23 4.45 -11.98
C ALA A 226 -3.57 4.25 -13.35
N MET A 227 -2.24 4.09 -13.41
CA MET A 227 -1.51 3.82 -14.66
C MET A 227 -1.92 2.49 -15.29
N ALA A 228 -2.05 1.42 -14.49
CA ALA A 228 -2.50 0.11 -14.98
C ALA A 228 -3.93 0.17 -15.51
N TRP A 229 -4.83 0.88 -14.82
CA TRP A 229 -6.20 1.10 -15.30
C TRP A 229 -6.22 1.81 -16.66
N ARG A 230 -5.49 2.91 -16.82
CA ARG A 230 -5.37 3.62 -18.11
C ARG A 230 -4.67 2.78 -19.19
N ALA A 231 -3.82 1.85 -18.79
CA ALA A 231 -3.21 0.87 -19.69
C ALA A 231 -4.21 -0.20 -20.17
N GLY A 232 -5.34 -0.38 -19.49
CA GLY A 232 -6.37 -1.35 -19.83
C GLY A 232 -6.37 -2.59 -18.94
N CYS A 233 -5.66 -2.59 -17.80
CA CYS A 233 -5.66 -3.69 -16.85
C CYS A 233 -6.91 -3.68 -15.97
N ARG A 234 -7.37 -4.86 -15.59
CA ARG A 234 -8.41 -5.03 -14.59
C ARG A 234 -7.86 -4.66 -13.20
N VAL A 235 -8.77 -4.19 -12.36
CA VAL A 235 -8.50 -3.99 -10.93
C VAL A 235 -9.56 -4.71 -10.10
N ALA A 236 -9.22 -5.10 -8.87
CA ALA A 236 -10.15 -5.83 -8.03
C ALA A 236 -10.06 -5.40 -6.55
N ASN A 237 -11.16 -5.56 -5.82
CA ASN A 237 -11.25 -5.46 -4.36
C ASN A 237 -10.79 -4.11 -3.76
N LEU A 238 -10.85 -3.02 -4.53
CA LEU A 238 -10.40 -1.70 -4.08
C LEU A 238 -11.25 -1.11 -2.95
N GLU A 239 -12.45 -1.64 -2.69
CA GLU A 239 -13.30 -1.27 -1.55
C GLU A 239 -12.74 -1.69 -0.20
N PHE A 240 -11.80 -2.65 -0.17
CA PHE A 240 -11.20 -3.16 1.06
C PHE A 240 -9.94 -2.37 1.44
N ASN A 241 -10.16 -1.24 2.08
CA ASN A 241 -9.10 -0.43 2.66
C ASN A 241 -9.08 -0.67 4.17
N GLN A 242 -7.95 -1.14 4.70
CA GLN A 242 -7.77 -1.37 6.13
C GLN A 242 -7.47 -0.05 6.81
N PHE A 243 -8.25 0.28 7.85
CA PHE A 243 -8.00 1.41 8.73
C PHE A 243 -7.33 0.91 10.01
N HIS A 244 -6.19 1.49 10.34
CA HIS A 244 -5.58 1.27 11.65
C HIS A 244 -6.34 2.11 12.69
N PRO A 245 -6.77 1.52 13.82
CA PRO A 245 -7.63 2.21 14.79
C PRO A 245 -6.99 3.42 15.44
N THR A 246 -5.67 3.40 15.67
CA THR A 246 -4.98 4.32 16.55
C THR A 246 -3.80 5.00 15.86
N ALA A 247 -4.08 5.94 14.96
CA ALA A 247 -3.10 6.93 14.51
C ALA A 247 -3.17 8.16 15.40
N LEU A 248 -2.03 8.81 15.64
CA LEU A 248 -1.96 10.02 16.43
C LEU A 248 -2.73 11.16 15.76
N TYR A 249 -3.69 11.75 16.45
CA TYR A 249 -4.36 12.96 16.01
C TYR A 249 -3.54 14.19 16.46
N HIS A 250 -2.63 14.65 15.58
CA HIS A 250 -1.78 15.82 15.87
C HIS A 250 -1.38 16.54 14.57
N PRO A 251 -1.41 17.88 14.51
CA PRO A 251 -1.14 18.66 13.28
C PRO A 251 0.23 18.40 12.68
N GLN A 252 1.25 18.16 13.51
CA GLN A 252 2.66 17.99 13.11
C GLN A 252 3.08 16.52 12.94
N ALA A 253 2.20 15.56 13.23
CA ALA A 253 2.54 14.13 13.19
C ALA A 253 1.38 13.31 12.60
N ARG A 254 0.89 13.72 11.44
CA ARG A 254 -0.34 13.20 10.80
C ARG A 254 -0.31 11.71 10.45
N ASN A 255 0.88 11.11 10.34
CA ASN A 255 1.04 9.72 9.90
C ASN A 255 1.57 8.82 11.03
N PHE A 256 1.70 9.33 12.26
CA PHE A 256 2.34 8.58 13.33
C PHE A 256 1.42 7.50 13.89
N LEU A 257 1.84 6.25 13.73
CA LEU A 257 1.13 5.08 14.20
C LEU A 257 1.40 4.83 15.69
N LEU A 258 0.34 4.67 16.47
CA LEU A 258 0.42 4.11 17.82
C LEU A 258 0.13 2.62 17.73
N THR A 259 1.16 1.81 17.94
CA THR A 259 1.12 0.34 17.73
C THR A 259 -0.03 -0.34 18.46
N GLU A 260 -0.52 -1.42 17.88
CA GLU A 260 -1.53 -2.29 18.49
C GLU A 260 -1.07 -2.89 19.83
N ALA A 261 0.25 -3.04 20.02
CA ALA A 261 0.83 -3.54 21.25
C ALA A 261 0.46 -2.69 22.49
N LEU A 262 0.20 -1.38 22.34
CA LEU A 262 -0.31 -0.55 23.44
C LEU A 262 -1.65 -1.09 23.96
N ARG A 263 -2.58 -1.48 23.08
CA ARG A 263 -3.85 -2.10 23.45
C ARG A 263 -3.63 -3.51 23.99
N GLY A 264 -2.69 -4.25 23.42
CA GLY A 264 -2.26 -5.57 23.90
C GLY A 264 -1.75 -5.54 25.34
N GLU A 265 -1.02 -4.50 25.71
CA GLU A 265 -0.52 -4.27 27.07
C GLU A 265 -1.55 -3.59 27.98
N GLY A 266 -2.77 -3.38 27.52
CA GLY A 266 -3.90 -2.97 28.33
C GLY A 266 -4.25 -1.48 28.28
N ALA A 267 -3.84 -0.75 27.23
CA ALA A 267 -4.34 0.61 27.01
C ALA A 267 -5.85 0.62 26.73
N TYR A 268 -6.57 1.60 27.26
CA TYR A 268 -8.00 1.78 27.11
C TYR A 268 -8.35 2.84 26.06
N LEU A 269 -9.42 2.59 25.31
CA LEU A 269 -10.01 3.59 24.42
C LEU A 269 -11.10 4.36 25.15
N LYS A 270 -10.96 5.69 25.16
CA LYS A 270 -11.80 6.61 25.94
C LYS A 270 -12.45 7.68 25.07
N ARG A 271 -13.66 8.09 25.46
CA ARG A 271 -14.33 9.29 24.96
C ARG A 271 -13.69 10.57 25.54
N PRO A 272 -14.00 11.76 25.02
CA PRO A 272 -13.51 13.03 25.58
C PRO A 272 -13.87 13.24 27.07
N ASP A 273 -14.93 12.64 27.56
CA ASP A 273 -15.34 12.69 28.97
C ASP A 273 -14.56 11.71 29.88
N GLY A 274 -13.63 10.93 29.30
CA GLY A 274 -12.83 9.94 30.02
C GLY A 274 -13.49 8.56 30.15
N SER A 275 -14.73 8.36 29.71
CA SER A 275 -15.41 7.06 29.77
C SER A 275 -14.90 6.10 28.70
N ARG A 276 -14.77 4.80 29.04
CA ARG A 276 -14.44 3.73 28.08
C ARG A 276 -15.68 3.39 27.26
N PHE A 277 -15.51 2.92 26.02
CA PHE A 277 -16.63 2.54 25.14
C PHE A 277 -16.48 1.15 24.51
N MET A 278 -15.27 0.59 24.41
CA MET A 278 -15.08 -0.71 23.75
C MET A 278 -15.83 -1.88 24.41
N PRO A 279 -15.94 -1.98 25.75
CA PRO A 279 -16.73 -3.03 26.38
C PRO A 279 -18.22 -3.06 26.01
N ASP A 280 -18.76 -1.91 25.58
CA ASP A 280 -20.16 -1.81 25.12
C ASP A 280 -20.33 -2.29 23.66
N VAL A 281 -19.21 -2.46 22.91
CA VAL A 281 -19.19 -2.79 21.49
C VAL A 281 -18.84 -4.25 21.24
N ASP A 282 -17.83 -4.77 21.94
CA ASP A 282 -17.32 -6.15 21.76
C ASP A 282 -16.82 -6.69 23.12
N GLU A 283 -17.11 -7.95 23.41
CA GLU A 283 -16.72 -8.60 24.67
C GLU A 283 -15.19 -8.68 24.86
N ARG A 284 -14.41 -8.67 23.77
CA ARG A 284 -12.95 -8.61 23.78
C ARG A 284 -12.39 -7.22 24.08
N GLY A 285 -13.26 -6.20 24.14
CA GLY A 285 -12.89 -4.81 24.38
C GLY A 285 -11.88 -4.28 23.38
N GLU A 286 -10.82 -3.66 23.87
CA GLU A 286 -9.75 -3.08 23.04
C GLU A 286 -8.91 -4.11 22.27
N LEU A 287 -9.06 -5.40 22.57
CA LEU A 287 -8.41 -6.52 21.86
C LEU A 287 -9.28 -7.09 20.72
N ALA A 288 -10.44 -6.50 20.45
CA ALA A 288 -11.23 -6.82 19.27
C ALA A 288 -10.43 -6.58 17.97
N PRO A 289 -10.75 -7.27 16.86
CA PRO A 289 -10.12 -7.04 15.56
C PRO A 289 -10.11 -5.56 15.14
N ARG A 290 -9.09 -5.17 14.36
CA ARG A 290 -8.87 -3.76 13.97
C ARG A 290 -10.07 -3.10 13.32
N ASP A 291 -10.80 -3.83 12.49
CA ASP A 291 -12.00 -3.33 11.82
C ASP A 291 -13.13 -3.01 12.79
N ILE A 292 -13.33 -3.83 13.84
CA ILE A 292 -14.32 -3.58 14.90
C ILE A 292 -13.92 -2.35 15.71
N VAL A 293 -12.66 -2.26 16.13
CA VAL A 293 -12.17 -1.13 16.91
C VAL A 293 -12.23 0.17 16.10
N ALA A 294 -11.82 0.14 14.83
CA ALA A 294 -11.88 1.32 13.95
C ALA A 294 -13.32 1.79 13.74
N ARG A 295 -14.28 0.86 13.55
CA ARG A 295 -15.72 1.20 13.44
C ARG A 295 -16.26 1.80 14.73
N ALA A 296 -15.85 1.29 15.87
CA ALA A 296 -16.28 1.81 17.18
C ALA A 296 -15.79 3.25 17.39
N ILE A 297 -14.52 3.53 17.07
CA ILE A 297 -13.96 4.88 17.16
C ILE A 297 -14.67 5.82 16.18
N ASP A 298 -14.84 5.44 14.92
CA ASP A 298 -15.55 6.24 13.90
C ASP A 298 -17.00 6.54 14.31
N HIS A 299 -17.68 5.54 14.88
CA HIS A 299 -19.05 5.71 15.41
C HIS A 299 -19.10 6.72 16.56
N GLU A 300 -18.22 6.59 17.54
CA GLU A 300 -18.18 7.50 18.69
C GLU A 300 -17.80 8.93 18.28
N MET A 301 -16.84 9.09 17.37
CA MET A 301 -16.48 10.39 16.81
C MET A 301 -17.69 11.07 16.16
N LYS A 302 -18.41 10.37 15.29
CA LYS A 302 -19.58 10.90 14.58
C LYS A 302 -20.77 11.17 15.51
N ARG A 303 -21.00 10.27 16.46
CA ARG A 303 -22.09 10.41 17.46
C ARG A 303 -21.90 11.64 18.36
N LEU A 304 -20.66 11.92 18.77
CA LEU A 304 -20.32 13.00 19.67
C LEU A 304 -19.96 14.31 18.93
N GLY A 305 -19.76 14.28 17.62
CA GLY A 305 -19.20 15.40 16.85
C GLY A 305 -17.77 15.73 17.29
N ALA A 306 -17.00 14.72 17.70
CA ALA A 306 -15.64 14.87 18.19
C ALA A 306 -14.63 14.58 17.06
N ASP A 307 -13.52 15.32 17.04
CA ASP A 307 -12.46 15.15 16.04
C ASP A 307 -11.56 13.94 16.30
N CYS A 308 -11.52 13.42 17.53
CA CYS A 308 -10.71 12.28 17.93
C CYS A 308 -11.30 11.56 19.15
N MET A 309 -10.82 10.34 19.40
CA MET A 309 -10.94 9.62 20.67
C MET A 309 -9.58 9.58 21.37
N PHE A 310 -9.49 8.92 22.52
CA PHE A 310 -8.28 8.90 23.32
C PHE A 310 -7.81 7.48 23.62
N LEU A 311 -6.50 7.23 23.51
CA LEU A 311 -5.84 6.01 23.93
C LEU A 311 -5.08 6.27 25.23
N ASP A 312 -5.36 5.53 26.29
CA ASP A 312 -4.84 5.76 27.63
C ASP A 312 -4.17 4.52 28.20
N ILE A 313 -2.88 4.60 28.49
CA ILE A 313 -2.09 3.58 29.18
C ILE A 313 -1.48 4.14 30.50
N SER A 314 -1.82 5.36 30.89
CA SER A 314 -1.23 6.05 32.04
C SER A 314 -1.52 5.40 33.41
N HIS A 315 -2.38 4.39 33.45
CA HIS A 315 -2.63 3.56 34.64
C HIS A 315 -1.53 2.50 34.88
N LYS A 316 -0.65 2.29 33.90
CA LYS A 316 0.52 1.39 34.04
C LYS A 316 1.70 2.13 34.65
N PRO A 317 2.65 1.42 35.32
CA PRO A 317 3.85 2.04 35.85
C PRO A 317 4.66 2.77 34.77
N ASP A 318 5.19 3.95 35.08
CA ASP A 318 5.97 4.77 34.14
C ASP A 318 7.14 4.00 33.49
N ASP A 319 7.89 3.26 34.30
CA ASP A 319 9.06 2.48 33.82
C ASP A 319 8.63 1.35 32.87
N PHE A 320 7.49 0.72 33.13
CA PHE A 320 6.91 -0.28 32.24
C PHE A 320 6.66 0.33 30.84
N VAL A 321 5.96 1.47 30.79
CA VAL A 321 5.61 2.13 29.52
C VAL A 321 6.86 2.56 28.76
N ARG A 322 7.84 3.15 29.45
CA ARG A 322 9.10 3.62 28.84
C ARG A 322 9.95 2.47 28.29
N GLN A 323 9.99 1.32 28.97
CA GLN A 323 10.76 0.16 28.54
C GLN A 323 10.11 -0.61 27.39
N HIS A 324 8.77 -0.70 27.38
CA HIS A 324 8.04 -1.43 26.34
C HIS A 324 7.82 -0.61 25.06
N PHE A 325 7.74 0.72 25.18
CA PHE A 325 7.41 1.60 24.05
C PHE A 325 8.40 2.79 23.95
N PRO A 326 9.71 2.56 23.92
CA PRO A 326 10.70 3.64 24.01
C PRO A 326 10.61 4.64 22.86
N MET A 327 10.40 4.17 21.63
CA MET A 327 10.32 5.05 20.46
C MET A 327 9.01 5.86 20.46
N ILE A 328 7.88 5.23 20.78
CA ILE A 328 6.59 5.92 20.86
C ILE A 328 6.62 6.95 21.97
N TYR A 329 7.14 6.59 23.15
CA TYR A 329 7.30 7.50 24.29
C TYR A 329 8.13 8.72 23.92
N ALA A 330 9.31 8.52 23.35
CA ALA A 330 10.21 9.62 22.95
C ALA A 330 9.52 10.53 21.92
N LYS A 331 8.88 9.96 20.90
CA LYS A 331 8.19 10.73 19.84
C LYS A 331 7.02 11.55 20.39
N LEU A 332 6.22 10.99 21.28
CA LEU A 332 5.11 11.71 21.92
C LEU A 332 5.63 12.83 22.83
N LEU A 333 6.70 12.56 23.57
CA LEU A 333 7.32 13.56 24.45
C LEU A 333 7.87 14.76 23.65
N ASP A 334 8.50 14.53 22.49
CA ASP A 334 8.92 15.57 21.55
C ASP A 334 7.77 16.45 21.06
N LEU A 335 6.56 15.88 21.01
CA LEU A 335 5.32 16.59 20.62
C LEU A 335 4.60 17.21 21.84
N GLY A 336 5.20 17.17 23.02
CA GLY A 336 4.65 17.73 24.26
C GLY A 336 3.61 16.84 24.95
N MET A 337 3.53 15.54 24.61
CA MET A 337 2.59 14.58 25.19
C MET A 337 3.34 13.50 25.97
N ASP A 338 3.03 13.36 27.25
CA ASP A 338 3.61 12.30 28.11
C ASP A 338 2.65 11.11 28.18
N LEU A 339 2.99 10.03 27.49
CA LEU A 339 2.23 8.77 27.43
C LEU A 339 1.99 8.14 28.82
N THR A 340 2.86 8.43 29.79
CA THR A 340 2.75 7.91 31.16
C THR A 340 1.83 8.74 32.05
N LYS A 341 1.38 9.91 31.59
CA LYS A 341 0.65 10.88 32.43
C LYS A 341 -0.73 11.25 31.89
N GLN A 342 -0.95 11.10 30.58
CA GLN A 342 -2.15 11.59 29.94
C GLN A 342 -2.62 10.69 28.81
N PRO A 343 -3.93 10.67 28.53
CA PRO A 343 -4.49 10.05 27.33
C PRO A 343 -3.97 10.73 26.05
N ILE A 344 -3.72 9.94 25.03
CA ILE A 344 -3.19 10.40 23.73
C ILE A 344 -4.33 10.46 22.71
N PRO A 345 -4.51 11.60 22.00
CA PRO A 345 -5.58 11.72 21.02
C PRO A 345 -5.32 10.83 19.80
N VAL A 346 -6.32 10.05 19.40
CA VAL A 346 -6.22 9.09 18.30
C VAL A 346 -7.39 9.20 17.35
N VAL A 347 -7.14 8.86 16.08
CA VAL A 347 -8.11 8.77 15.01
C VAL A 347 -7.85 7.52 14.18
N PRO A 348 -8.86 6.83 13.64
CA PRO A 348 -8.63 5.78 12.67
C PRO A 348 -7.98 6.38 11.42
N ALA A 349 -7.05 5.65 10.82
CA ALA A 349 -6.35 6.12 9.62
C ALA A 349 -6.20 5.00 8.59
N ALA A 350 -6.37 5.33 7.31
CA ALA A 350 -6.16 4.39 6.22
C ALA A 350 -4.71 3.88 6.26
N HIS A 351 -4.56 2.55 6.19
CA HIS A 351 -3.30 1.89 6.46
C HIS A 351 -2.83 0.99 5.34
N TYR A 352 -3.74 0.20 4.74
CA TYR A 352 -3.40 -0.76 3.70
C TYR A 352 -4.54 -0.94 2.69
N THR A 353 -4.20 -1.00 1.40
CA THR A 353 -5.12 -1.28 0.31
C THR A 353 -5.05 -2.76 -0.04
N CYS A 354 -6.11 -3.54 0.26
CA CYS A 354 -6.12 -4.99 0.03
C CYS A 354 -6.35 -5.37 -1.44
N GLY A 355 -6.96 -4.47 -2.21
CA GLY A 355 -7.17 -4.61 -3.64
C GLY A 355 -6.05 -3.98 -4.47
N GLY A 356 -6.16 -4.09 -5.79
CA GLY A 356 -5.17 -3.54 -6.71
C GLY A 356 -5.34 -4.05 -8.13
N VAL A 357 -4.26 -3.99 -8.90
CA VAL A 357 -4.16 -4.50 -10.27
C VAL A 357 -4.21 -6.03 -10.25
N VAL A 358 -5.12 -6.62 -11.04
CA VAL A 358 -5.25 -8.09 -11.14
C VAL A 358 -4.00 -8.69 -11.76
N VAL A 359 -3.42 -9.68 -11.09
CA VAL A 359 -2.20 -10.37 -11.52
C VAL A 359 -2.31 -11.88 -11.37
N ASP A 360 -1.45 -12.60 -12.08
CA ASP A 360 -1.24 -14.03 -11.89
C ASP A 360 -0.09 -14.31 -10.88
N ASP A 361 0.29 -15.58 -10.69
CA ASP A 361 1.34 -16.03 -9.76
C ASP A 361 2.72 -15.43 -10.03
N TYR A 362 2.93 -14.88 -11.21
CA TYR A 362 4.18 -14.21 -11.60
C TYR A 362 4.09 -12.69 -11.54
N GLY A 363 3.00 -12.13 -11.03
CA GLY A 363 2.76 -10.70 -11.04
C GLY A 363 2.46 -10.12 -12.43
N ARG A 364 2.16 -10.95 -13.44
CA ARG A 364 1.80 -10.48 -14.79
C ARG A 364 0.39 -9.89 -14.79
N THR A 365 0.24 -8.75 -15.45
CA THR A 365 -1.06 -8.10 -15.66
C THR A 365 -1.71 -8.54 -16.97
N ASP A 366 -2.88 -7.98 -17.27
CA ASP A 366 -3.59 -8.20 -18.56
C ASP A 366 -2.85 -7.62 -19.77
N VAL A 367 -1.81 -6.81 -19.58
CA VAL A 367 -1.04 -6.17 -20.66
C VAL A 367 0.37 -6.76 -20.71
N ASP A 368 0.78 -7.30 -21.84
CA ASP A 368 2.10 -7.90 -21.99
C ASP A 368 3.22 -6.90 -21.71
N GLY A 369 4.31 -7.38 -21.08
CA GLY A 369 5.42 -6.53 -20.65
C GLY A 369 5.17 -5.69 -19.41
N LEU A 370 3.95 -5.78 -18.81
CA LEU A 370 3.59 -5.09 -17.58
C LEU A 370 3.35 -6.08 -16.43
N TYR A 371 4.02 -5.81 -15.31
CA TYR A 371 3.89 -6.54 -14.06
C TYR A 371 3.42 -5.61 -12.94
N ALA A 372 2.79 -6.17 -11.91
CA ALA A 372 2.47 -5.45 -10.68
C ALA A 372 2.73 -6.37 -9.47
N ILE A 373 3.46 -5.87 -8.47
CA ILE A 373 3.89 -6.65 -7.30
C ILE A 373 3.78 -5.85 -6.00
N GLY A 374 3.54 -6.53 -4.89
CA GLY A 374 3.29 -5.91 -3.59
C GLY A 374 1.93 -5.22 -3.52
N GLU A 375 1.77 -4.25 -2.64
CA GLU A 375 0.47 -3.64 -2.30
C GLU A 375 -0.28 -3.00 -3.49
N VAL A 376 0.37 -2.71 -4.62
CA VAL A 376 -0.29 -2.23 -5.84
C VAL A 376 -1.09 -3.30 -6.55
N SER A 377 -0.81 -4.58 -6.28
CA SER A 377 -1.39 -5.73 -6.96
C SER A 377 -2.56 -6.33 -6.18
N TYR A 378 -3.48 -6.93 -6.91
CA TYR A 378 -4.48 -7.85 -6.40
C TYR A 378 -4.05 -9.28 -6.74
N THR A 379 -3.53 -9.97 -5.75
CA THR A 379 -3.08 -11.37 -5.84
C THR A 379 -4.13 -12.38 -5.39
N GLY A 380 -5.15 -11.93 -4.65
CA GLY A 380 -6.10 -12.77 -3.96
C GLY A 380 -5.69 -13.19 -2.54
N LEU A 381 -4.47 -12.87 -2.11
CA LEU A 381 -3.93 -13.23 -0.79
C LEU A 381 -4.77 -12.67 0.37
N HIS A 382 -5.17 -11.42 0.30
CA HIS A 382 -5.74 -10.69 1.43
C HIS A 382 -7.26 -10.79 1.57
N GLY A 383 -7.96 -11.25 0.53
CA GLY A 383 -9.41 -11.33 0.55
C GLY A 383 -10.07 -10.00 0.93
N ALA A 384 -10.97 -10.04 1.91
CA ALA A 384 -11.69 -8.86 2.40
C ALA A 384 -10.98 -8.13 3.56
N ASN A 385 -9.88 -8.68 4.09
CA ASN A 385 -9.11 -8.09 5.19
C ASN A 385 -7.71 -8.70 5.28
N ARG A 386 -6.69 -7.86 5.26
CA ARG A 386 -5.29 -8.27 5.34
C ARG A 386 -4.93 -8.75 6.75
N MET A 387 -4.31 -9.92 6.84
CA MET A 387 -3.64 -10.35 8.06
C MET A 387 -2.30 -9.62 8.22
N ALA A 388 -1.98 -9.20 9.43
CA ALA A 388 -0.71 -8.52 9.74
C ALA A 388 0.50 -9.38 9.32
N SER A 389 1.62 -8.75 8.97
CA SER A 389 2.89 -9.37 8.57
C SER A 389 2.88 -10.21 7.28
N ASN A 390 1.72 -10.37 6.61
CA ASN A 390 1.64 -10.98 5.28
C ASN A 390 2.01 -9.99 4.15
N SER A 391 1.97 -8.68 4.37
CA SER A 391 2.23 -7.69 3.32
C SER A 391 3.67 -7.67 2.84
N LEU A 392 4.63 -7.65 3.78
CA LEU A 392 6.05 -7.72 3.43
C LEU A 392 6.39 -9.08 2.82
N LEU A 393 5.76 -10.15 3.31
CA LEU A 393 5.91 -11.48 2.72
C LEU A 393 5.44 -11.51 1.26
N GLU A 394 4.25 -10.94 0.97
CA GLU A 394 3.73 -10.80 -0.40
C GLU A 394 4.73 -10.07 -1.32
N CYS A 395 5.30 -8.95 -0.84
CA CYS A 395 6.32 -8.21 -1.57
C CYS A 395 7.51 -9.07 -1.98
N LEU A 396 7.97 -9.93 -1.07
CA LEU A 396 9.13 -10.79 -1.30
C LEU A 396 8.83 -11.96 -2.23
N VAL A 397 7.68 -12.62 -2.04
CA VAL A 397 7.28 -13.79 -2.83
C VAL A 397 6.96 -13.39 -4.27
N TYR A 398 6.16 -12.35 -4.48
CA TYR A 398 5.86 -11.87 -5.83
C TYR A 398 7.07 -11.18 -6.48
N GLY A 399 7.95 -10.52 -5.72
CA GLY A 399 9.23 -10.04 -6.22
C GLY A 399 10.13 -11.17 -6.73
N TRP A 400 10.18 -12.30 -6.01
CA TRP A 400 10.90 -13.49 -6.43
C TRP A 400 10.27 -14.15 -7.66
N SER A 401 8.96 -14.37 -7.64
CA SER A 401 8.25 -15.03 -8.73
C SER A 401 8.29 -14.23 -10.03
N ALA A 402 8.10 -12.91 -9.95
CA ALA A 402 8.22 -12.00 -11.10
C ALA A 402 9.65 -11.99 -11.68
N ALA A 403 10.68 -12.03 -10.82
CA ALA A 403 12.07 -12.09 -11.28
C ALA A 403 12.32 -13.35 -12.11
N MET A 404 11.83 -14.50 -11.69
CA MET A 404 11.95 -15.76 -12.43
C MET A 404 11.28 -15.70 -13.81
N ASP A 405 10.06 -15.14 -13.87
CA ASP A 405 9.33 -15.05 -15.14
C ASP A 405 9.95 -14.03 -16.10
N ILE A 406 10.35 -12.86 -15.59
CA ILE A 406 11.03 -11.82 -16.39
C ILE A 406 12.34 -12.38 -16.97
N ASP A 407 13.19 -13.01 -16.14
CA ASP A 407 14.46 -13.61 -16.61
C ASP A 407 14.22 -14.67 -17.69
N ARG A 408 13.23 -15.54 -17.51
CA ARG A 408 12.86 -16.57 -18.48
C ARG A 408 12.37 -15.98 -19.81
N ARG A 409 11.59 -14.91 -19.78
CA ARG A 409 10.97 -14.29 -20.96
C ARG A 409 11.90 -13.32 -21.68
N MET A 410 12.87 -12.73 -20.98
CA MET A 410 13.74 -11.67 -21.50
C MET A 410 14.38 -11.96 -22.87
N PRO A 411 14.89 -13.18 -23.16
CA PRO A 411 15.50 -13.49 -24.45
C PRO A 411 14.53 -13.37 -25.65
N SER A 412 13.22 -13.50 -25.41
CA SER A 412 12.20 -13.40 -26.46
C SER A 412 11.62 -12.00 -26.66
N VAL A 413 12.03 -11.05 -25.81
CA VAL A 413 11.52 -9.68 -25.84
C VAL A 413 12.45 -8.80 -26.68
N HIS A 414 11.95 -8.32 -27.80
CA HIS A 414 12.67 -7.36 -28.62
C HIS A 414 12.47 -5.93 -28.11
N SER A 415 13.55 -5.14 -28.09
CA SER A 415 13.48 -3.71 -27.83
C SER A 415 12.83 -2.99 -29.02
N VAL A 416 12.17 -1.88 -28.76
CA VAL A 416 11.64 -0.98 -29.78
C VAL A 416 12.74 0.03 -30.12
N ASP A 417 12.95 0.33 -31.40
CA ASP A 417 14.06 1.17 -31.84
C ASP A 417 13.93 2.64 -31.43
N ALA A 418 12.70 3.17 -31.37
CA ALA A 418 12.43 4.53 -30.94
C ALA A 418 11.07 4.65 -30.25
N LEU A 419 11.01 5.43 -29.20
CA LEU A 419 9.75 5.81 -28.55
C LEU A 419 9.50 7.31 -28.75
N PRO A 420 8.22 7.73 -28.78
CA PRO A 420 7.89 9.15 -28.89
C PRO A 420 8.36 9.92 -27.66
N ALA A 421 8.97 11.06 -27.87
CA ALA A 421 9.23 12.01 -26.82
C ALA A 421 7.92 12.54 -26.22
N TRP A 422 7.97 12.99 -24.97
CA TRP A 422 6.85 13.69 -24.35
C TRP A 422 6.59 15.01 -25.09
N ASP A 423 5.34 15.25 -25.50
CA ASP A 423 4.95 16.46 -26.25
C ASP A 423 4.34 17.50 -25.33
N GLU A 424 5.06 18.59 -25.09
CA GLU A 424 4.60 19.76 -24.33
C GLU A 424 4.24 20.96 -25.23
N SER A 425 4.12 20.76 -26.54
CA SER A 425 3.91 21.87 -27.49
C SER A 425 2.57 22.59 -27.33
N ARG A 426 1.62 21.99 -26.63
CA ARG A 426 0.25 22.50 -26.46
C ARG A 426 -0.09 22.92 -25.03
N VAL A 427 0.89 22.88 -24.11
CA VAL A 427 0.65 23.19 -22.71
C VAL A 427 1.46 24.40 -22.27
N GLU A 428 0.92 25.13 -21.29
CA GLU A 428 1.51 26.34 -20.72
C GLU A 428 1.92 26.10 -19.26
N ASN A 429 2.68 27.03 -18.69
CA ASN A 429 2.95 27.01 -17.26
C ASN A 429 1.68 27.39 -16.49
N ALA A 430 1.38 26.65 -15.44
CA ALA A 430 0.23 26.96 -14.60
C ALA A 430 0.40 28.29 -13.88
N ASP A 431 -0.58 29.17 -14.03
CA ASP A 431 -0.62 30.46 -13.35
C ASP A 431 -0.98 30.31 -11.87
N GLU A 432 -1.85 29.34 -11.56
CA GLU A 432 -2.38 29.12 -10.22
C GLU A 432 -2.18 27.67 -9.77
N ARG A 433 -1.60 27.51 -8.60
CA ARG A 433 -1.47 26.20 -7.93
C ARG A 433 -2.61 25.94 -6.93
N VAL A 434 -3.45 26.92 -6.69
CA VAL A 434 -4.54 26.83 -5.72
C VAL A 434 -5.57 25.77 -6.10
N VAL A 435 -5.86 25.60 -7.41
CA VAL A 435 -6.82 24.62 -7.93
C VAL A 435 -6.40 23.20 -7.54
N ILE A 436 -5.14 22.83 -7.77
CA ILE A 436 -4.61 21.49 -7.43
C ILE A 436 -4.70 21.26 -5.92
N GLN A 437 -4.33 22.26 -5.12
CA GLN A 437 -4.32 22.15 -3.67
C GLN A 437 -5.73 22.06 -3.09
N HIS A 438 -6.67 22.82 -3.64
CA HIS A 438 -8.08 22.77 -3.26
C HIS A 438 -8.69 21.39 -3.57
N ASN A 439 -8.56 20.92 -4.81
CA ASN A 439 -9.12 19.65 -5.24
C ASN A 439 -8.50 18.45 -4.47
N TRP A 440 -7.22 18.56 -4.09
CA TRP A 440 -6.56 17.58 -3.23
C TRP A 440 -7.22 17.48 -1.84
N HIS A 441 -7.49 18.60 -1.20
CA HIS A 441 -8.15 18.62 0.11
C HIS A 441 -9.60 18.15 0.02
N GLU A 442 -10.33 18.63 -0.99
CA GLU A 442 -11.73 18.26 -1.21
C GLU A 442 -11.88 16.77 -1.44
N LEU A 443 -11.08 16.17 -2.33
CA LEU A 443 -11.14 14.75 -2.62
C LEU A 443 -10.92 13.90 -1.36
N ARG A 444 -9.91 14.22 -0.57
CA ARG A 444 -9.55 13.45 0.62
C ARG A 444 -10.61 13.56 1.72
N LEU A 445 -11.18 14.73 1.91
CA LEU A 445 -12.29 14.94 2.85
C LEU A 445 -13.55 14.21 2.37
N LEU A 446 -13.89 14.31 1.08
CA LEU A 446 -15.00 13.58 0.48
C LEU A 446 -14.89 12.06 0.70
N MET A 447 -13.72 11.51 0.44
CA MET A 447 -13.47 10.06 0.62
C MET A 447 -13.57 9.66 2.09
N TRP A 448 -13.06 10.50 3.00
CA TRP A 448 -13.15 10.27 4.44
C TRP A 448 -14.62 10.25 4.92
N ASP A 449 -15.42 11.24 4.53
CA ASP A 449 -16.78 11.43 5.03
C ASP A 449 -17.78 10.46 4.41
N TYR A 450 -17.63 10.13 3.11
CA TYR A 450 -18.63 9.35 2.37
C TYR A 450 -18.20 7.92 2.02
N VAL A 451 -16.90 7.64 1.94
CA VAL A 451 -16.36 6.36 1.45
C VAL A 451 -15.46 5.69 2.49
N GLY A 452 -15.42 6.23 3.70
CA GLY A 452 -14.59 5.75 4.80
C GLY A 452 -15.03 4.40 5.38
N ILE A 453 -15.00 4.29 6.71
CA ILE A 453 -15.20 3.02 7.44
C ILE A 453 -16.63 2.51 7.34
N VAL A 454 -17.63 3.40 7.53
CA VAL A 454 -19.06 3.07 7.46
C VAL A 454 -19.69 3.72 6.25
N ARG A 455 -20.25 2.91 5.37
CA ARG A 455 -20.77 3.32 4.05
C ARG A 455 -22.29 3.19 3.96
N THR A 456 -22.89 3.90 3.02
CA THR A 456 -24.26 3.70 2.53
C THR A 456 -24.29 3.92 1.03
N THR A 457 -25.20 3.25 0.33
CA THR A 457 -25.39 3.42 -1.12
C THR A 457 -25.55 4.91 -1.49
N LYS A 458 -26.36 5.64 -0.73
CA LYS A 458 -26.62 7.06 -0.95
C LYS A 458 -25.37 7.94 -0.80
N ARG A 459 -24.48 7.62 0.15
CA ARG A 459 -23.18 8.31 0.31
C ARG A 459 -22.25 8.00 -0.85
N LEU A 460 -22.16 6.73 -1.24
CA LEU A 460 -21.33 6.29 -2.39
C LEU A 460 -21.77 6.96 -3.70
N GLU A 461 -23.08 7.05 -3.98
CA GLU A 461 -23.60 7.75 -5.15
C GLU A 461 -23.28 9.24 -5.16
N ARG A 462 -23.33 9.90 -4.00
CA ARG A 462 -22.93 11.30 -3.87
C ARG A 462 -21.43 11.48 -4.11
N ALA A 463 -20.62 10.59 -3.53
CA ALA A 463 -19.18 10.60 -3.73
C ALA A 463 -18.83 10.42 -5.21
N LEU A 464 -19.43 9.45 -5.89
CA LEU A 464 -19.17 9.19 -7.31
C LEU A 464 -19.47 10.42 -8.18
N ARG A 465 -20.63 11.06 -7.96
CA ARG A 465 -20.98 12.31 -8.70
C ARG A 465 -19.94 13.40 -8.50
N ARG A 466 -19.49 13.60 -7.27
CA ARG A 466 -18.50 14.65 -6.97
C ARG A 466 -17.12 14.32 -7.54
N ILE A 467 -16.70 13.05 -7.43
CA ILE A 467 -15.44 12.55 -8.03
C ILE A 467 -15.45 12.75 -9.54
N THR A 468 -16.57 12.48 -10.22
CA THR A 468 -16.69 12.70 -11.68
C THR A 468 -16.49 14.16 -12.06
N MET A 469 -17.02 15.10 -11.27
CA MET A 469 -16.79 16.55 -11.50
C MET A 469 -15.32 16.91 -11.30
N LEU A 470 -14.72 16.48 -10.19
CA LEU A 470 -13.29 16.71 -9.92
C LEU A 470 -12.40 16.12 -11.03
N GLN A 471 -12.74 14.94 -11.54
CA GLN A 471 -12.00 14.31 -12.62
C GLN A 471 -12.04 15.14 -13.90
N GLN A 472 -13.21 15.69 -14.27
CA GLN A 472 -13.34 16.56 -15.43
C GLN A 472 -12.48 17.84 -15.29
N GLU A 473 -12.50 18.48 -14.14
CA GLU A 473 -11.67 19.66 -13.85
C GLU A 473 -10.17 19.33 -13.93
N ILE A 474 -9.76 18.18 -13.37
CA ILE A 474 -8.36 17.75 -13.38
C ILE A 474 -7.91 17.35 -14.79
N ASP A 475 -8.74 16.68 -15.56
CA ASP A 475 -8.43 16.30 -16.94
C ASP A 475 -8.30 17.55 -17.84
N GLU A 476 -9.15 18.55 -17.65
CA GLU A 476 -9.05 19.85 -18.34
C GLU A 476 -7.76 20.58 -17.95
N TYR A 477 -7.44 20.60 -16.66
CA TYR A 477 -6.19 21.22 -16.18
C TYR A 477 -4.96 20.49 -16.72
N TYR A 478 -4.97 19.15 -16.72
CA TYR A 478 -3.89 18.32 -17.26
C TYR A 478 -3.67 18.52 -18.77
N ALA A 479 -4.74 18.76 -19.53
CA ALA A 479 -4.67 19.00 -20.97
C ALA A 479 -4.07 20.37 -21.34
N ASN A 480 -4.15 21.36 -20.44
CA ASN A 480 -3.77 22.73 -20.72
C ASN A 480 -2.44 23.14 -20.06
N PHE A 481 -2.02 22.47 -18.99
CA PHE A 481 -0.85 22.89 -18.23
C PHE A 481 0.23 21.81 -18.18
N ARG A 482 1.48 22.27 -18.03
CA ARG A 482 2.64 21.39 -17.86
C ARG A 482 2.49 20.50 -16.63
N VAL A 483 2.94 19.27 -16.76
CA VAL A 483 2.90 18.31 -15.66
C VAL A 483 3.73 18.78 -14.46
N SER A 484 3.24 18.48 -13.29
CA SER A 484 3.94 18.67 -12.03
C SER A 484 3.66 17.47 -11.12
N ASN A 485 4.49 17.27 -10.09
CA ASN A 485 4.29 16.16 -9.17
C ASN A 485 2.87 16.14 -8.56
N ASN A 486 2.42 17.29 -8.08
CA ASN A 486 1.12 17.39 -7.41
C ASN A 486 -0.05 17.16 -8.37
N LEU A 487 0.07 17.59 -9.63
CA LEU A 487 -0.94 17.33 -10.66
C LEU A 487 -1.01 15.83 -11.01
N LEU A 488 0.15 15.19 -11.19
CA LEU A 488 0.21 13.75 -11.49
C LEU A 488 -0.39 12.93 -10.34
N GLU A 489 -0.03 13.23 -9.10
CA GLU A 489 -0.57 12.55 -7.93
C GLU A 489 -2.09 12.77 -7.79
N LEU A 490 -2.58 14.00 -8.00
CA LEU A 490 -4.01 14.29 -7.92
C LEU A 490 -4.80 13.57 -9.02
N ARG A 491 -4.30 13.56 -10.27
CA ARG A 491 -4.89 12.83 -11.39
C ARG A 491 -5.01 11.33 -11.09
N ASN A 492 -3.96 10.74 -10.52
CA ASN A 492 -3.97 9.33 -10.14
C ASN A 492 -4.91 9.08 -8.96
N LEU A 493 -4.90 9.95 -7.97
CA LEU A 493 -5.70 9.81 -6.76
C LEU A 493 -7.21 9.89 -7.04
N VAL A 494 -7.64 10.81 -7.91
CA VAL A 494 -9.06 10.92 -8.29
C VAL A 494 -9.53 9.70 -9.08
N GLN A 495 -8.69 9.16 -9.96
CA GLN A 495 -8.96 7.92 -10.67
C GLN A 495 -9.14 6.73 -9.71
N VAL A 496 -8.24 6.58 -8.74
CA VAL A 496 -8.34 5.50 -7.75
C VAL A 496 -9.55 5.69 -6.83
N ALA A 497 -9.89 6.93 -6.46
CA ALA A 497 -11.09 7.22 -5.70
C ALA A 497 -12.36 6.74 -6.42
N GLU A 498 -12.47 7.00 -7.74
CA GLU A 498 -13.56 6.49 -8.57
C GLU A 498 -13.64 4.96 -8.51
N LEU A 499 -12.50 4.28 -8.69
CA LEU A 499 -12.43 2.82 -8.68
C LEU A 499 -12.82 2.23 -7.32
N ILE A 500 -12.38 2.83 -6.22
CA ILE A 500 -12.78 2.43 -4.85
C ILE A 500 -14.30 2.52 -4.69
N VAL A 501 -14.90 3.64 -5.10
CA VAL A 501 -16.35 3.85 -4.99
C VAL A 501 -17.12 2.86 -5.85
N ARG A 502 -16.66 2.61 -7.08
CA ARG A 502 -17.30 1.64 -8.00
C ARG A 502 -17.24 0.22 -7.43
N CYS A 503 -16.10 -0.24 -6.91
CA CYS A 503 -15.99 -1.54 -6.22
C CYS A 503 -16.94 -1.60 -5.01
N ALA A 504 -16.97 -0.55 -4.18
CA ALA A 504 -17.85 -0.48 -3.01
C ALA A 504 -19.34 -0.51 -3.38
N MET A 505 -19.74 0.10 -4.50
CA MET A 505 -21.12 0.07 -5.00
C MET A 505 -21.52 -1.29 -5.57
N MET A 506 -20.58 -2.06 -6.10
CA MET A 506 -20.82 -3.42 -6.58
C MET A 506 -21.13 -4.39 -5.45
N ARG A 507 -20.49 -4.23 -4.29
CA ARG A 507 -20.62 -5.15 -3.15
C ARG A 507 -21.89 -4.88 -2.35
N LYS A 508 -22.83 -5.81 -2.40
CA LYS A 508 -24.13 -5.74 -1.71
C LYS A 508 -24.17 -6.60 -0.46
N GLU A 509 -23.12 -6.49 0.35
CA GLU A 509 -22.94 -7.18 1.64
C GLU A 509 -22.01 -6.36 2.54
N SER A 510 -21.93 -6.71 3.82
CA SER A 510 -20.87 -6.27 4.73
C SER A 510 -19.94 -7.45 5.01
N ARG A 511 -18.66 -7.31 4.61
CA ARG A 511 -17.66 -8.37 4.74
C ARG A 511 -16.28 -7.75 5.01
N GLY A 512 -15.60 -8.22 6.03
CA GLY A 512 -14.26 -7.73 6.41
C GLY A 512 -14.24 -6.20 6.55
N LEU A 513 -13.39 -5.56 5.75
CA LEU A 513 -13.20 -4.10 5.79
C LEU A 513 -14.30 -3.30 5.08
N HIS A 514 -15.16 -3.92 4.29
CA HIS A 514 -16.31 -3.25 3.68
C HIS A 514 -17.54 -3.41 4.57
N PHE A 515 -17.95 -2.32 5.20
CA PHE A 515 -19.15 -2.26 6.03
C PHE A 515 -20.14 -1.23 5.48
N THR A 516 -21.38 -1.67 5.21
CA THR A 516 -22.46 -0.82 4.70
C THR A 516 -23.74 -1.03 5.48
N LEU A 517 -24.38 0.07 5.87
CA LEU A 517 -25.63 0.03 6.63
C LEU A 517 -26.81 -0.50 5.80
N ASP A 518 -26.76 -0.39 4.48
CA ASP A 518 -27.85 -0.85 3.60
C ASP A 518 -27.84 -2.37 3.39
N TYR A 519 -26.66 -2.99 3.57
CA TYR A 519 -26.46 -4.45 3.42
C TYR A 519 -25.59 -4.97 4.56
N PRO A 520 -26.13 -5.06 5.79
CA PRO A 520 -25.33 -5.37 6.98
C PRO A 520 -24.89 -6.83 7.09
N GLN A 521 -25.50 -7.73 6.33
CA GLN A 521 -25.22 -9.16 6.37
C GLN A 521 -24.23 -9.59 5.29
N GLN A 522 -23.50 -10.66 5.54
CA GLN A 522 -22.67 -11.33 4.53
C GLN A 522 -23.54 -12.18 3.61
N LEU A 523 -23.19 -12.22 2.33
CA LEU A 523 -23.74 -13.17 1.39
C LEU A 523 -23.13 -14.56 1.61
N ALA A 524 -23.91 -15.62 1.39
CA ALA A 524 -23.42 -17.00 1.51
C ALA A 524 -22.33 -17.30 0.45
N GLU A 525 -22.52 -16.80 -0.76
CA GLU A 525 -21.54 -16.86 -1.84
C GLU A 525 -21.10 -15.44 -2.20
N SER A 526 -19.81 -15.22 -2.28
CA SER A 526 -19.21 -13.95 -2.63
C SER A 526 -17.86 -14.18 -3.33
N GLY A 527 -17.46 -13.23 -4.13
CA GLY A 527 -16.20 -13.24 -4.85
C GLY A 527 -15.58 -11.85 -4.94
N PRO A 528 -14.49 -11.70 -5.68
CA PRO A 528 -13.83 -10.40 -5.85
C PRO A 528 -14.70 -9.43 -6.64
N SER A 529 -14.64 -8.14 -6.27
CA SER A 529 -15.21 -7.04 -7.04
C SER A 529 -14.23 -6.64 -8.14
N ILE A 530 -14.43 -7.14 -9.36
CA ILE A 530 -13.52 -6.89 -10.49
C ILE A 530 -14.10 -5.81 -11.39
N LEU A 531 -13.30 -4.77 -11.68
CA LEU A 531 -13.58 -3.75 -12.68
C LEU A 531 -12.66 -3.94 -13.89
N SER A 532 -13.24 -3.73 -15.08
CA SER A 532 -12.50 -3.74 -16.35
C SER A 532 -12.67 -2.40 -17.07
N PRO A 533 -11.59 -1.79 -17.59
CA PRO A 533 -11.68 -0.57 -18.38
C PRO A 533 -12.46 -0.76 -19.70
N LEU A 534 -12.55 -2.00 -20.19
CA LEU A 534 -13.24 -2.35 -21.43
C LEU A 534 -14.74 -2.60 -21.24
N THR A 535 -15.24 -2.62 -20.01
CA THR A 535 -16.67 -2.79 -19.74
C THR A 535 -17.36 -1.44 -19.94
N PRO A 536 -18.30 -1.29 -20.89
CA PRO A 536 -19.06 -0.05 -21.03
C PRO A 536 -19.74 0.30 -19.71
N HIS A 537 -19.74 1.56 -19.35
CA HIS A 537 -20.54 2.05 -18.22
C HIS A 537 -22.01 1.68 -18.50
N ILE A 538 -22.59 0.81 -17.67
CA ILE A 538 -24.04 0.63 -17.65
C ILE A 538 -24.57 1.93 -17.03
N ASN A 539 -24.80 2.92 -17.87
CA ASN A 539 -25.59 4.10 -17.50
C ASN A 539 -27.01 3.60 -17.22
N ARG A 540 -27.37 3.49 -15.95
CA ARG A 540 -28.75 3.41 -15.50
C ARG A 540 -29.17 4.72 -14.86
#